data_41672e62bbfbf3dac0dfde77d1531b46
#
_entry.id   41672e62bbfbf3dac0dfde77d1531b46
#
_cell.length_a   1.000
_cell.length_b   1.000
_cell.length_c   1.000
_cell.angle_alpha   90.00
_cell.angle_beta   90.00
_cell.angle_gamma   90.00
#
_symmetry.space_group_name_H-M   'P 1'
#
loop_
_entity.id
_entity.type
_entity.pdbx_description
1 polymer ?
#
loop_
_entity_poly.entity_id
_entity_poly.type
_entity_poly.pdbx_seq_one_letter_code
_entity_poly.pdbx_strand_id
1 'polypeptide(L)'
;MAIKIKVAHVIRVFSYGGAEVLLREFFAQPEFKAQIISDVFVLDHKKLGLKDDVTPNINKFYYYKITTWRFLFEYIKFLRDIKKGNYDVVHMHLPVAGWMGVVAKLFTSKKTKYIYSEHNLVNFYSKYNYYLSGWTYGFFDSVIYVSHEVGEVIRKVQKGWFFKTHHPVTILNGIDTNKFHCTHRYELKPAETLTIGLVARFRPQKRVERWAEVAAEVHKKKPNIKFLMVGDGPSDDLLRQRIKELNIEGVIELPGMLTDTYTAYKRIDIFLLTSDFEGLPLALLEAMSCGCVPVISNVGGIKQLDFGGIGYKFDDFNPSEIADKIVAYTQNPDQYFIESDRSRDFVIKYYSLTKQVNEIIDLYRELMK
;
A
#
# COMPACT_ATOMS: atom_id res chain seq x y z
N MET A 1 -20.85 20.51 18.89
CA MET A 1 -20.28 19.51 17.94
C MET A 1 -19.31 20.25 17.03
N ALA A 2 -18.10 19.72 16.85
CA ALA A 2 -17.17 20.30 15.88
C ALA A 2 -17.74 20.19 14.46
N ILE A 3 -17.59 21.25 13.65
CA ILE A 3 -18.07 21.27 12.26
C ILE A 3 -17.23 20.24 11.49
N LYS A 4 -17.89 19.26 10.87
CA LYS A 4 -17.22 18.26 10.02
C LYS A 4 -16.81 18.87 8.69
N ILE A 5 -15.64 18.51 8.21
CA ILE A 5 -15.13 18.91 6.90
C ILE A 5 -15.83 18.09 5.81
N LYS A 6 -16.35 18.72 4.79
CA LYS A 6 -17.01 18.05 3.68
C LYS A 6 -16.07 17.83 2.52
N VAL A 7 -15.78 16.55 2.20
CA VAL A 7 -14.77 16.15 1.25
C VAL A 7 -15.37 15.37 0.09
N ALA A 8 -15.02 15.75 -1.15
CA ALA A 8 -15.25 14.95 -2.35
C ALA A 8 -13.99 14.16 -2.69
N HIS A 9 -14.03 12.84 -2.60
CA HIS A 9 -12.94 11.96 -3.07
C HIS A 9 -13.21 11.54 -4.50
N VAL A 10 -12.30 11.86 -5.43
CA VAL A 10 -12.46 11.60 -6.86
C VAL A 10 -11.41 10.59 -7.30
N ILE A 11 -11.85 9.50 -7.91
CA ILE A 11 -10.99 8.43 -8.41
C ILE A 11 -11.52 7.90 -9.75
N ARG A 12 -10.63 7.37 -10.61
CA ARG A 12 -11.05 6.87 -11.91
C ARG A 12 -11.90 5.60 -11.81
N VAL A 13 -11.44 4.63 -11.07
CA VAL A 13 -12.09 3.32 -10.86
C VAL A 13 -12.19 3.06 -9.37
N PHE A 14 -13.08 2.17 -8.93
CA PHE A 14 -13.19 1.77 -7.53
C PHE A 14 -13.28 0.23 -7.45
N SER A 15 -12.14 -0.43 -7.65
CA SER A 15 -12.00 -1.88 -7.71
C SER A 15 -10.92 -2.33 -6.72
N TYR A 16 -10.33 -3.51 -6.91
CA TYR A 16 -9.35 -4.11 -5.99
C TYR A 16 -7.90 -3.66 -6.25
N GLY A 17 -7.69 -2.37 -6.54
CA GLY A 17 -6.36 -1.76 -6.63
C GLY A 17 -5.88 -1.25 -5.26
N GLY A 18 -4.56 -1.00 -5.12
CA GLY A 18 -3.97 -0.58 -3.84
C GLY A 18 -4.53 0.75 -3.30
N ALA A 19 -4.70 1.75 -4.17
CA ALA A 19 -5.26 3.06 -3.78
C ALA A 19 -6.74 2.96 -3.38
N GLU A 20 -7.52 2.15 -4.09
CA GLU A 20 -8.94 1.93 -3.85
C GLU A 20 -9.18 1.18 -2.53
N VAL A 21 -8.39 0.13 -2.28
CA VAL A 21 -8.44 -0.63 -1.03
C VAL A 21 -8.05 0.27 0.14
N LEU A 22 -7.02 1.09 -0.01
CA LEU A 22 -6.61 2.06 1.00
C LEU A 22 -7.74 3.05 1.32
N LEU A 23 -8.42 3.61 0.30
CA LEU A 23 -9.56 4.50 0.51
C LEU A 23 -10.73 3.81 1.21
N ARG A 24 -11.01 2.55 0.88
CA ARG A 24 -12.02 1.75 1.60
C ARG A 24 -11.69 1.68 3.09
N GLU A 25 -10.46 1.32 3.42
CA GLU A 25 -10.01 1.24 4.82
C GLU A 25 -10.08 2.61 5.52
N PHE A 26 -9.75 3.69 4.80
CA PHE A 26 -9.86 5.07 5.27
C PHE A 26 -11.28 5.42 5.70
N PHE A 27 -12.25 5.19 4.82
CA PHE A 27 -13.65 5.51 5.10
C PHE A 27 -14.22 4.69 6.26
N ALA A 28 -13.66 3.52 6.54
CA ALA A 28 -14.07 2.69 7.67
C ALA A 28 -13.59 3.21 9.03
N GLN A 29 -12.52 4.04 9.07
CA GLN A 29 -11.91 4.48 10.34
C GLN A 29 -12.86 5.38 11.14
N PRO A 30 -13.09 5.08 12.43
CA PRO A 30 -13.95 5.89 13.30
C PRO A 30 -13.52 7.35 13.39
N GLU A 31 -12.21 7.61 13.51
CA GLU A 31 -11.61 8.95 13.60
C GLU A 31 -11.92 9.78 12.36
N PHE A 32 -11.87 9.14 11.18
CA PHE A 32 -12.18 9.78 9.91
C PHE A 32 -13.67 10.14 9.83
N LYS A 33 -14.57 9.19 10.12
CA LYS A 33 -16.02 9.39 10.13
C LYS A 33 -16.47 10.44 11.16
N ALA A 34 -15.76 10.54 12.27
CA ALA A 34 -16.08 11.53 13.30
C ALA A 34 -15.89 12.98 12.81
N GLN A 35 -14.93 13.21 11.90
CA GLN A 35 -14.46 14.53 11.51
C GLN A 35 -14.76 14.90 10.04
N ILE A 36 -14.99 13.92 9.18
CA ILE A 36 -15.17 14.09 7.74
C ILE A 36 -16.55 13.59 7.28
N ILE A 37 -17.16 14.33 6.35
CA ILE A 37 -18.30 13.89 5.55
C ILE A 37 -17.78 13.62 4.16
N SER A 38 -17.70 12.35 3.77
CA SER A 38 -17.13 11.93 2.48
C SER A 38 -18.20 11.64 1.45
N ASP A 39 -18.04 12.21 0.27
CA ASP A 39 -18.72 11.79 -0.95
C ASP A 39 -17.68 11.20 -1.92
N VAL A 40 -18.00 10.09 -2.58
CA VAL A 40 -17.10 9.39 -3.51
C VAL A 40 -17.58 9.55 -4.94
N PHE A 41 -16.66 9.96 -5.83
CA PHE A 41 -16.89 10.22 -7.25
C PHE A 41 -16.04 9.28 -8.08
N VAL A 42 -16.66 8.31 -8.76
CA VAL A 42 -15.97 7.33 -9.62
C VAL A 42 -16.21 7.68 -11.08
N LEU A 43 -15.12 7.90 -11.82
CA LEU A 43 -15.18 8.40 -13.19
C LEU A 43 -15.50 7.31 -14.24
N ASP A 44 -15.18 6.04 -13.93
CA ASP A 44 -15.44 4.89 -14.80
C ASP A 44 -16.36 3.86 -14.12
N HIS A 45 -17.62 3.83 -14.56
CA HIS A 45 -18.68 2.97 -14.02
C HIS A 45 -18.47 1.46 -14.20
N LYS A 46 -17.53 1.04 -15.05
CA LYS A 46 -17.32 -0.38 -15.37
C LYS A 46 -16.57 -1.16 -14.29
N LYS A 47 -15.94 -0.48 -13.32
CA LYS A 47 -15.09 -1.07 -12.30
C LYS A 47 -15.45 -0.52 -10.92
N LEU A 48 -16.50 -1.08 -10.32
CA LEU A 48 -17.09 -0.66 -9.03
C LEU A 48 -17.04 -1.78 -7.98
N GLY A 49 -16.04 -2.67 -8.02
CA GLY A 49 -15.98 -3.87 -7.18
C GLY A 49 -16.02 -3.63 -5.68
N LEU A 50 -15.56 -2.46 -5.20
CA LEU A 50 -15.57 -2.08 -3.77
C LEU A 50 -16.73 -1.14 -3.38
N LYS A 51 -17.70 -0.91 -4.28
CA LYS A 51 -18.80 0.03 -4.01
C LYS A 51 -19.60 -0.35 -2.77
N ASP A 52 -19.98 -1.60 -2.65
CA ASP A 52 -20.85 -2.07 -1.57
C ASP A 52 -20.12 -2.04 -0.22
N ASP A 53 -18.80 -2.27 -0.23
CA ASP A 53 -17.96 -2.22 0.97
C ASP A 53 -17.86 -0.80 1.56
N VAL A 54 -17.86 0.24 0.71
CA VAL A 54 -17.68 1.63 1.16
C VAL A 54 -18.97 2.35 1.43
N THR A 55 -20.07 1.99 0.75
CA THR A 55 -21.37 2.69 0.87
C THR A 55 -21.83 2.89 2.30
N PRO A 56 -21.65 1.97 3.25
CA PRO A 56 -22.02 2.18 4.67
C PRO A 56 -21.17 3.24 5.39
N ASN A 57 -20.01 3.58 4.85
CA ASN A 57 -19.02 4.44 5.51
C ASN A 57 -18.93 5.85 4.91
N ILE A 58 -19.69 6.15 3.87
CA ILE A 58 -19.69 7.44 3.17
C ILE A 58 -21.09 8.04 3.13
N ASN A 59 -21.19 9.34 2.78
CA ASN A 59 -22.46 10.03 2.66
C ASN A 59 -23.15 9.75 1.32
N LYS A 60 -22.41 9.88 0.18
CA LYS A 60 -22.94 9.65 -1.17
C LYS A 60 -21.89 9.00 -2.08
N PHE A 61 -22.40 8.18 -3.01
CA PHE A 61 -21.57 7.54 -4.05
C PHE A 61 -22.08 7.95 -5.43
N TYR A 62 -21.21 8.60 -6.22
CA TYR A 62 -21.48 9.03 -7.57
C TYR A 62 -20.64 8.22 -8.56
N TYR A 63 -21.20 7.91 -9.73
CA TYR A 63 -20.44 7.27 -10.80
C TYR A 63 -20.80 7.86 -12.16
N TYR A 64 -19.81 7.87 -13.07
CA TYR A 64 -19.88 8.49 -14.38
C TYR A 64 -19.41 7.54 -15.47
N LYS A 65 -19.70 7.87 -16.73
CA LYS A 65 -19.32 7.10 -17.91
C LYS A 65 -18.31 7.87 -18.77
N ILE A 66 -17.28 8.44 -18.12
CA ILE A 66 -16.31 9.34 -18.76
C ILE A 66 -15.47 8.63 -19.84
N THR A 67 -15.34 7.30 -19.78
CA THR A 67 -14.61 6.49 -20.76
C THR A 67 -15.44 6.11 -22.01
N THR A 68 -16.60 6.72 -22.22
CA THR A 68 -17.52 6.43 -23.32
C THR A 68 -17.63 7.61 -24.30
N TRP A 69 -18.33 7.42 -25.43
CA TRP A 69 -18.67 8.49 -26.37
C TRP A 69 -19.47 9.66 -25.73
N ARG A 70 -20.05 9.44 -24.55
CA ARG A 70 -20.78 10.43 -23.75
C ARG A 70 -19.85 11.29 -22.87
N PHE A 71 -18.55 11.24 -23.06
CA PHE A 71 -17.53 11.92 -22.22
C PHE A 71 -17.92 13.36 -21.85
N LEU A 72 -18.24 14.20 -22.83
CA LEU A 72 -18.51 15.61 -22.58
C LEU A 72 -19.74 15.81 -21.67
N PHE A 73 -20.81 15.06 -21.93
CA PHE A 73 -22.05 15.14 -21.13
C PHE A 73 -21.80 14.65 -19.69
N GLU A 74 -21.15 13.52 -19.53
CA GLU A 74 -20.84 12.95 -18.21
C GLU A 74 -19.86 13.85 -17.45
N TYR A 75 -18.93 14.50 -18.14
CA TYR A 75 -18.00 15.43 -17.52
C TYR A 75 -18.70 16.73 -17.05
N ILE A 76 -19.59 17.29 -17.84
CA ILE A 76 -20.42 18.44 -17.42
C ILE A 76 -21.28 18.06 -16.21
N LYS A 77 -21.84 16.84 -16.18
CA LYS A 77 -22.58 16.32 -15.02
C LYS A 77 -21.69 16.26 -13.80
N PHE A 78 -20.48 15.70 -13.92
CA PHE A 78 -19.49 15.64 -12.84
C PHE A 78 -19.15 17.06 -12.30
N LEU A 79 -18.86 18.03 -13.17
CA LEU A 79 -18.58 19.41 -12.77
C LEU A 79 -19.76 20.05 -12.02
N ARG A 80 -20.98 19.79 -12.49
CA ARG A 80 -22.21 20.28 -11.83
C ARG A 80 -22.39 19.66 -10.44
N ASP A 81 -22.15 18.36 -10.31
CA ASP A 81 -22.31 17.64 -9.05
C ASP A 81 -21.25 18.07 -8.03
N ILE A 82 -19.99 18.24 -8.43
CA ILE A 82 -18.93 18.82 -7.59
C ILE A 82 -19.31 20.24 -7.12
N LYS A 83 -19.76 21.11 -8.04
CA LYS A 83 -20.17 22.48 -7.69
C LYS A 83 -21.35 22.50 -6.73
N LYS A 84 -22.39 21.71 -6.97
CA LYS A 84 -23.58 21.62 -6.13
C LYS A 84 -23.28 21.06 -4.74
N GLY A 85 -22.26 20.21 -4.64
CA GLY A 85 -21.87 19.60 -3.38
C GLY A 85 -21.33 20.60 -2.36
N ASN A 86 -20.83 21.76 -2.81
CA ASN A 86 -20.23 22.80 -1.96
C ASN A 86 -19.23 22.21 -0.95
N TYR A 87 -18.20 21.56 -1.46
CA TYR A 87 -17.18 20.88 -0.68
C TYR A 87 -16.14 21.86 -0.13
N ASP A 88 -15.66 21.60 1.07
CA ASP A 88 -14.51 22.29 1.65
C ASP A 88 -13.22 21.83 0.95
N VAL A 89 -13.12 20.52 0.68
CA VAL A 89 -11.98 19.88 0.02
C VAL A 89 -12.46 18.98 -1.12
N VAL A 90 -11.75 19.04 -2.26
CA VAL A 90 -11.85 18.07 -3.35
C VAL A 90 -10.52 17.34 -3.46
N HIS A 91 -10.51 16.05 -3.11
CA HIS A 91 -9.32 15.23 -3.06
C HIS A 91 -9.28 14.27 -4.26
N MET A 92 -8.33 14.51 -5.16
CA MET A 92 -8.14 13.75 -6.39
C MET A 92 -7.13 12.62 -6.16
N HIS A 93 -7.46 11.43 -6.65
CA HIS A 93 -6.59 10.25 -6.54
C HIS A 93 -6.24 9.74 -7.92
N LEU A 94 -4.93 9.57 -8.20
CA LEU A 94 -4.38 9.08 -9.45
C LEU A 94 -4.52 10.04 -10.67
N PRO A 95 -3.71 9.91 -11.73
CA PRO A 95 -3.56 10.91 -12.78
C PRO A 95 -4.85 11.35 -13.48
N VAL A 96 -5.71 10.39 -13.85
CA VAL A 96 -6.93 10.72 -14.61
C VAL A 96 -7.88 11.61 -13.79
N ALA A 97 -8.04 11.33 -12.49
CA ALA A 97 -8.82 12.19 -11.60
C ALA A 97 -8.14 13.57 -11.46
N GLY A 98 -6.81 13.61 -11.31
CA GLY A 98 -6.04 14.84 -11.24
C GLY A 98 -6.31 15.77 -12.42
N TRP A 99 -6.26 15.27 -13.64
CA TRP A 99 -6.51 16.11 -14.84
C TRP A 99 -7.92 16.69 -14.87
N MET A 100 -8.90 15.89 -14.47
CA MET A 100 -10.28 16.35 -14.37
C MET A 100 -10.48 17.39 -13.27
N GLY A 101 -9.70 17.29 -12.18
CA GLY A 101 -9.71 18.22 -11.07
C GLY A 101 -9.24 19.62 -11.43
N VAL A 102 -8.30 19.77 -12.36
CA VAL A 102 -7.82 21.10 -12.81
C VAL A 102 -8.98 21.93 -13.34
N VAL A 103 -9.78 21.36 -14.23
CA VAL A 103 -10.95 22.05 -14.79
C VAL A 103 -12.03 22.25 -13.71
N ALA A 104 -12.29 21.25 -12.86
CA ALA A 104 -13.26 21.38 -11.79
C ALA A 104 -12.95 22.53 -10.83
N LYS A 105 -11.67 22.80 -10.55
CA LYS A 105 -11.23 23.93 -9.72
C LYS A 105 -11.67 25.28 -10.26
N LEU A 106 -11.74 25.45 -11.59
CA LEU A 106 -12.18 26.70 -12.22
C LEU A 106 -13.69 26.97 -12.05
N PHE A 107 -14.48 25.95 -11.81
CA PHE A 107 -15.95 26.02 -11.71
C PHE A 107 -16.50 25.99 -10.28
N THR A 108 -15.62 25.81 -9.28
CA THR A 108 -15.99 25.77 -7.86
C THR A 108 -15.65 27.08 -7.14
N SER A 109 -16.02 27.18 -5.86
CA SER A 109 -15.67 28.33 -5.03
C SER A 109 -14.15 28.41 -4.83
N LYS A 110 -13.61 29.66 -4.81
CA LYS A 110 -12.20 29.91 -4.43
C LYS A 110 -11.85 29.42 -3.01
N LYS A 111 -12.85 29.19 -2.15
CA LYS A 111 -12.66 28.63 -0.81
C LYS A 111 -12.44 27.12 -0.82
N THR A 112 -12.92 26.42 -1.85
CA THR A 112 -12.74 24.96 -1.99
C THR A 112 -11.28 24.64 -2.27
N LYS A 113 -10.67 23.81 -1.44
CA LYS A 113 -9.26 23.39 -1.60
C LYS A 113 -9.18 22.12 -2.45
N TYR A 114 -8.21 22.09 -3.35
CA TYR A 114 -7.96 20.97 -4.24
C TYR A 114 -6.67 20.29 -3.87
N ILE A 115 -6.75 19.00 -3.50
CA ILE A 115 -5.62 18.17 -3.09
C ILE A 115 -5.47 17.02 -4.10
N TYR A 116 -4.25 16.63 -4.35
CA TYR A 116 -3.94 15.49 -5.19
C TYR A 116 -3.06 14.48 -4.46
N SER A 117 -3.44 13.19 -4.46
CA SER A 117 -2.60 12.10 -3.97
C SER A 117 -1.98 11.31 -5.11
N GLU A 118 -0.65 11.27 -5.13
CA GLU A 118 0.11 10.43 -6.06
C GLU A 118 0.46 9.10 -5.41
N HIS A 119 -0.09 8.02 -6.00
CA HIS A 119 0.08 6.65 -5.50
C HIS A 119 1.11 5.84 -6.29
N ASN A 120 1.60 6.35 -7.41
CA ASN A 120 2.49 5.64 -8.31
C ASN A 120 3.82 6.38 -8.50
N LEU A 121 4.83 5.63 -8.93
CA LEU A 121 6.09 6.22 -9.38
C LEU A 121 5.92 6.77 -10.81
N VAL A 122 6.00 8.09 -10.94
CA VAL A 122 5.76 8.80 -12.22
C VAL A 122 6.74 8.44 -13.32
N ASN A 123 7.92 7.91 -13.00
CA ASN A 123 8.89 7.42 -13.98
C ASN A 123 8.41 6.18 -14.76
N PHE A 124 7.41 5.44 -14.25
CA PHE A 124 6.75 4.35 -14.97
C PHE A 124 5.55 4.79 -15.80
N TYR A 125 5.23 6.08 -15.80
CA TYR A 125 4.17 6.60 -16.64
C TYR A 125 4.57 6.62 -18.11
N SER A 126 3.59 6.50 -19.01
CA SER A 126 3.83 6.84 -20.41
C SER A 126 4.31 8.30 -20.51
N LYS A 127 5.07 8.64 -21.56
CA LYS A 127 5.54 10.03 -21.77
C LYS A 127 4.38 11.05 -21.66
N TYR A 128 3.24 10.71 -22.23
CA TYR A 128 2.04 11.56 -22.16
C TYR A 128 1.56 11.79 -20.74
N ASN A 129 1.35 10.71 -19.98
CA ASN A 129 0.91 10.79 -18.59
C ASN A 129 1.92 11.52 -17.70
N TYR A 130 3.21 11.33 -17.95
CA TYR A 130 4.30 11.99 -17.26
C TYR A 130 4.24 13.51 -17.37
N TYR A 131 4.20 14.05 -18.62
CA TYR A 131 4.13 15.49 -18.82
C TYR A 131 2.81 16.10 -18.34
N LEU A 132 1.72 15.39 -18.52
CA LEU A 132 0.40 15.83 -18.10
C LEU A 132 0.28 15.87 -16.57
N SER A 133 0.82 14.88 -15.86
CA SER A 133 0.88 14.89 -14.40
C SER A 133 1.73 16.06 -13.89
N GLY A 134 2.90 16.30 -14.48
CA GLY A 134 3.77 17.42 -14.13
C GLY A 134 3.10 18.76 -14.26
N TRP A 135 2.33 18.96 -15.34
CA TRP A 135 1.56 20.18 -15.54
C TRP A 135 0.43 20.31 -14.51
N THR A 136 -0.28 19.23 -14.20
CA THR A 136 -1.44 19.28 -13.29
C THR A 136 -1.08 19.54 -11.84
N TYR A 137 0.07 19.08 -11.36
CA TYR A 137 0.47 19.25 -9.95
C TYR A 137 0.55 20.72 -9.51
N GLY A 138 0.91 21.64 -10.41
CA GLY A 138 0.95 23.06 -10.12
C GLY A 138 -0.42 23.73 -9.91
N PHE A 139 -1.50 23.04 -10.20
CA PHE A 139 -2.87 23.55 -10.01
C PHE A 139 -3.49 23.16 -8.66
N PHE A 140 -2.89 22.22 -7.93
CA PHE A 140 -3.42 21.77 -6.64
C PHE A 140 -2.89 22.65 -5.50
N ASP A 141 -3.72 22.84 -4.47
CA ASP A 141 -3.34 23.58 -3.27
C ASP A 141 -2.33 22.77 -2.43
N SER A 142 -2.41 21.42 -2.50
CA SER A 142 -1.40 20.51 -1.95
C SER A 142 -1.30 19.24 -2.78
N VAL A 143 -0.12 18.63 -2.78
CA VAL A 143 0.14 17.32 -3.39
C VAL A 143 0.70 16.37 -2.33
N ILE A 144 -0.01 15.27 -2.10
CA ILE A 144 0.39 14.22 -1.17
C ILE A 144 1.21 13.16 -1.92
N TYR A 145 2.39 12.86 -1.41
CA TYR A 145 3.21 11.72 -1.83
C TYR A 145 3.03 10.58 -0.81
N VAL A 146 2.55 9.44 -1.27
CA VAL A 146 2.22 8.30 -0.37
C VAL A 146 3.44 7.51 0.11
N SER A 147 4.64 7.86 -0.39
CA SER A 147 5.92 7.34 0.09
C SER A 147 7.04 8.35 -0.14
N HIS A 148 8.14 8.18 0.58
CA HIS A 148 9.33 9.01 0.40
C HIS A 148 9.89 8.86 -1.02
N GLU A 149 9.88 7.63 -1.58
CA GLU A 149 10.35 7.34 -2.92
C GLU A 149 9.54 8.09 -3.98
N VAL A 150 8.21 8.08 -3.89
CA VAL A 150 7.32 8.86 -4.78
C VAL A 150 7.71 10.34 -4.71
N GLY A 151 7.88 10.88 -3.51
CA GLY A 151 8.29 12.27 -3.29
C GLY A 151 9.66 12.59 -3.90
N GLU A 152 10.65 11.70 -3.77
CA GLU A 152 11.98 11.89 -4.35
C GLU A 152 11.97 11.86 -5.87
N VAL A 153 11.27 10.89 -6.46
CA VAL A 153 11.14 10.77 -7.91
C VAL A 153 10.47 12.03 -8.47
N ILE A 154 9.37 12.49 -7.87
CA ILE A 154 8.69 13.70 -8.33
C ILE A 154 9.59 14.94 -8.19
N ARG A 155 10.30 15.12 -7.07
CA ARG A 155 11.25 16.25 -6.90
C ARG A 155 12.37 16.25 -7.93
N LYS A 156 12.90 15.06 -8.29
CA LYS A 156 13.93 14.95 -9.36
C LYS A 156 13.38 15.34 -10.71
N VAL A 157 12.18 14.88 -11.03
CA VAL A 157 11.51 15.10 -12.30
C VAL A 157 11.05 16.56 -12.45
N GLN A 158 10.58 17.18 -11.38
CA GLN A 158 10.12 18.57 -11.38
C GLN A 158 11.21 19.59 -11.76
N LYS A 159 12.49 19.22 -11.67
CA LYS A 159 13.59 20.09 -12.18
C LYS A 159 13.45 20.41 -13.66
N GLY A 160 12.76 19.56 -14.43
CA GLY A 160 12.46 19.75 -15.86
C GLY A 160 11.03 20.24 -16.16
N TRP A 161 10.21 20.53 -15.14
CA TRP A 161 8.81 20.96 -15.32
C TRP A 161 8.65 22.48 -15.15
N PHE A 162 7.77 23.08 -15.95
CA PHE A 162 7.44 24.51 -15.84
C PHE A 162 6.64 24.82 -14.57
N PHE A 163 5.87 23.86 -14.06
CA PHE A 163 5.00 24.03 -12.90
C PHE A 163 5.53 23.24 -11.71
N LYS A 164 5.75 23.92 -10.60
CA LYS A 164 6.14 23.30 -9.33
C LYS A 164 4.90 23.01 -8.50
N THR A 165 4.93 21.93 -7.72
CA THR A 165 3.88 21.66 -6.73
C THR A 165 3.85 22.75 -5.67
N HIS A 166 2.65 23.23 -5.36
CA HIS A 166 2.42 24.00 -4.16
C HIS A 166 2.26 23.03 -2.99
N HIS A 167 2.80 23.36 -1.83
CA HIS A 167 2.65 22.63 -0.57
C HIS A 167 2.76 21.07 -0.73
N PRO A 168 3.91 20.54 -1.17
CA PRO A 168 4.11 19.11 -1.28
C PRO A 168 4.30 18.49 0.11
N VAL A 169 3.51 17.46 0.43
CA VAL A 169 3.55 16.77 1.73
C VAL A 169 3.75 15.28 1.50
N THR A 170 4.60 14.64 2.29
CA THR A 170 4.71 13.18 2.31
C THR A 170 3.87 12.64 3.46
N ILE A 171 2.80 11.93 3.13
CA ILE A 171 1.96 11.20 4.08
C ILE A 171 2.03 9.74 3.69
N LEU A 172 2.68 8.95 4.53
CA LEU A 172 2.97 7.55 4.23
C LEU A 172 1.70 6.71 4.26
N ASN A 173 1.58 5.74 3.34
CA ASN A 173 0.50 4.77 3.41
C ASN A 173 0.60 3.95 4.69
N GLY A 174 -0.52 3.88 5.40
CA GLY A 174 -0.67 3.08 6.60
C GLY A 174 -1.48 1.82 6.36
N ILE A 175 -1.45 0.93 7.34
CA ILE A 175 -2.26 -0.28 7.39
C ILE A 175 -3.12 -0.30 8.66
N ASP A 176 -4.22 -1.05 8.63
CA ASP A 176 -5.07 -1.25 9.80
C ASP A 176 -4.37 -2.18 10.81
N THR A 177 -3.68 -1.59 11.77
CA THR A 177 -2.95 -2.30 12.83
C THR A 177 -3.86 -2.99 13.85
N ASN A 178 -5.18 -2.70 13.85
CA ASN A 178 -6.16 -3.41 14.66
C ASN A 178 -6.60 -4.69 13.96
N LYS A 179 -6.78 -4.64 12.65
CA LYS A 179 -7.06 -5.83 11.83
C LYS A 179 -5.86 -6.77 11.80
N PHE A 180 -4.66 -6.24 11.51
CA PHE A 180 -3.42 -7.01 11.46
C PHE A 180 -2.75 -7.03 12.84
N HIS A 181 -3.42 -7.68 13.80
CA HIS A 181 -2.96 -7.85 15.17
C HIS A 181 -2.94 -9.33 15.54
N CYS A 182 -1.77 -9.90 15.76
CA CYS A 182 -1.62 -11.24 16.31
C CYS A 182 -1.25 -11.12 17.80
N THR A 183 -2.23 -11.33 18.68
CA THR A 183 -1.99 -11.55 20.12
C THR A 183 -1.43 -12.96 20.33
N HIS A 184 -0.48 -13.11 21.26
CA HIS A 184 0.00 -14.40 21.76
C HIS A 184 0.86 -15.25 20.81
N ARG A 185 1.79 -14.66 20.05
CA ARG A 185 2.83 -15.45 19.40
C ARG A 185 3.69 -16.25 20.39
N TYR A 186 3.85 -15.73 21.60
CA TYR A 186 4.64 -16.33 22.68
C TYR A 186 4.05 -17.62 23.29
N GLU A 187 2.73 -17.80 23.19
CA GLU A 187 2.06 -18.94 23.86
C GLU A 187 1.87 -20.16 22.95
N LEU A 188 2.06 -20.01 21.64
CA LEU A 188 1.52 -20.99 20.67
C LEU A 188 2.55 -21.89 20.00
N LYS A 189 3.87 -21.65 20.13
CA LYS A 189 4.87 -22.49 19.43
C LYS A 189 6.17 -22.65 20.20
N PRO A 190 6.72 -23.89 20.28
CA PRO A 190 8.14 -24.05 20.58
C PRO A 190 8.98 -23.29 19.52
N ALA A 191 10.03 -22.61 19.96
CA ALA A 191 10.94 -21.86 19.06
C ALA A 191 11.57 -22.72 17.92
N GLU A 192 11.45 -24.03 18.04
CA GLU A 192 11.97 -24.98 17.06
C GLU A 192 11.12 -25.12 15.78
N THR A 193 9.89 -24.55 15.75
CA THR A 193 8.93 -24.72 14.64
C THR A 193 8.49 -23.40 14.02
N LEU A 194 9.46 -22.57 13.61
CA LEU A 194 9.15 -21.33 12.89
C LEU A 194 8.52 -21.61 11.52
N THR A 195 7.64 -20.71 11.09
CA THR A 195 7.08 -20.70 9.74
C THR A 195 7.63 -19.50 8.98
N ILE A 196 8.30 -19.74 7.86
CA ILE A 196 8.75 -18.72 6.92
C ILE A 196 7.65 -18.53 5.89
N GLY A 197 7.27 -17.29 5.62
CA GLY A 197 6.19 -17.05 4.69
C GLY A 197 6.34 -15.84 3.79
N LEU A 198 5.51 -15.84 2.75
CA LEU A 198 5.28 -14.73 1.82
C LEU A 198 3.79 -14.63 1.52
N VAL A 199 3.26 -13.41 1.49
CA VAL A 199 1.94 -13.09 0.95
C VAL A 199 2.15 -12.08 -0.17
N ALA A 200 1.91 -12.47 -1.43
CA ALA A 200 2.18 -11.59 -2.57
C ALA A 200 1.43 -12.06 -3.83
N ARG A 201 1.24 -11.13 -4.78
CA ARG A 201 0.98 -11.53 -6.16
C ARG A 201 2.30 -11.95 -6.81
N PHE A 202 2.38 -13.16 -7.36
CA PHE A 202 3.60 -13.73 -7.92
C PHE A 202 3.93 -13.10 -9.29
N ARG A 203 4.45 -11.87 -9.24
CA ARG A 203 4.96 -11.13 -10.40
C ARG A 203 6.46 -11.34 -10.56
N PRO A 204 7.03 -11.19 -11.77
CA PRO A 204 8.47 -11.38 -12.01
C PRO A 204 9.37 -10.60 -11.05
N GLN A 205 8.99 -9.38 -10.69
CA GLN A 205 9.74 -8.55 -9.75
C GLN A 205 9.87 -9.13 -8.34
N LYS A 206 8.96 -10.05 -7.93
CA LYS A 206 8.98 -10.68 -6.60
C LYS A 206 10.00 -11.81 -6.48
N ARG A 207 10.53 -12.29 -7.61
CA ARG A 207 11.58 -13.31 -7.68
C ARG A 207 11.27 -14.52 -6.80
N VAL A 208 10.06 -15.07 -6.99
CA VAL A 208 9.55 -16.21 -6.19
C VAL A 208 10.43 -17.46 -6.31
N GLU A 209 11.19 -17.61 -7.38
CA GLU A 209 12.19 -18.66 -7.57
C GLU A 209 13.36 -18.52 -6.59
N ARG A 210 13.81 -17.30 -6.30
CA ARG A 210 14.82 -17.04 -5.26
C ARG A 210 14.32 -17.38 -3.87
N TRP A 211 13.04 -17.12 -3.62
CA TRP A 211 12.40 -17.47 -2.35
C TRP A 211 12.45 -19.00 -2.13
N ALA A 212 12.18 -19.81 -3.18
CA ALA A 212 12.28 -21.27 -3.13
C ALA A 212 13.74 -21.74 -2.88
N GLU A 213 14.74 -21.04 -3.43
CA GLU A 213 16.15 -21.34 -3.17
C GLU A 213 16.54 -21.15 -1.70
N VAL A 214 16.05 -20.06 -1.07
CA VAL A 214 16.26 -19.85 0.37
C VAL A 214 15.55 -20.93 1.17
N ALA A 215 14.32 -21.29 0.80
CA ALA A 215 13.56 -22.35 1.47
C ALA A 215 14.30 -23.70 1.41
N ALA A 216 14.90 -24.03 0.27
CA ALA A 216 15.69 -25.26 0.12
C ALA A 216 16.93 -25.26 1.04
N GLU A 217 17.66 -24.14 1.13
CA GLU A 217 18.83 -24.03 2.01
C GLU A 217 18.44 -24.09 3.49
N VAL A 218 17.34 -23.45 3.87
CA VAL A 218 16.81 -23.54 5.25
C VAL A 218 16.39 -24.98 5.57
N HIS A 219 15.65 -25.64 4.65
CA HIS A 219 15.18 -27.02 4.85
C HIS A 219 16.34 -28.01 5.05
N LYS A 220 17.44 -27.88 4.30
CA LYS A 220 18.65 -28.67 4.50
C LYS A 220 19.24 -28.52 5.91
N LYS A 221 19.23 -27.30 6.45
CA LYS A 221 19.81 -26.98 7.78
C LYS A 221 18.86 -27.30 8.94
N LYS A 222 17.54 -27.10 8.74
CA LYS A 222 16.49 -27.25 9.74
C LYS A 222 15.19 -27.78 9.11
N PRO A 223 15.04 -29.11 8.95
CA PRO A 223 13.88 -29.72 8.28
C PRO A 223 12.53 -29.44 8.97
N ASN A 224 12.54 -29.09 10.26
CA ASN A 224 11.31 -28.82 11.02
C ASN A 224 10.70 -27.43 10.77
N ILE A 225 11.41 -26.53 10.11
CA ILE A 225 10.89 -25.22 9.72
C ILE A 225 9.83 -25.40 8.64
N LYS A 226 8.71 -24.68 8.78
CA LYS A 226 7.59 -24.71 7.84
C LYS A 226 7.68 -23.56 6.84
N PHE A 227 7.09 -23.77 5.64
CA PHE A 227 7.12 -22.78 4.58
C PHE A 227 5.71 -22.57 4.04
N LEU A 228 5.31 -21.29 3.89
CA LEU A 228 3.98 -20.90 3.43
C LEU A 228 4.09 -19.75 2.42
N MET A 229 3.68 -19.98 1.19
CA MET A 229 3.56 -18.93 0.19
C MET A 229 2.11 -18.76 -0.23
N VAL A 230 1.53 -17.60 0.07
CA VAL A 230 0.14 -17.25 -0.24
C VAL A 230 0.12 -16.28 -1.40
N GLY A 231 -0.62 -16.62 -2.43
CA GLY A 231 -0.81 -15.81 -3.63
C GLY A 231 -0.83 -16.62 -4.90
N ASP A 232 -0.91 -15.90 -6.00
CA ASP A 232 -0.82 -16.41 -7.36
C ASP A 232 -0.21 -15.36 -8.29
N GLY A 233 0.01 -15.70 -9.55
CA GLY A 233 0.41 -14.73 -10.55
C GLY A 233 1.20 -15.31 -11.71
N PRO A 234 1.69 -14.43 -12.61
CA PRO A 234 2.39 -14.85 -13.81
C PRO A 234 3.66 -15.70 -13.57
N SER A 235 4.21 -15.66 -12.35
CA SER A 235 5.42 -16.43 -11.99
C SER A 235 5.12 -17.73 -11.24
N ASP A 236 3.85 -18.19 -11.17
CA ASP A 236 3.48 -19.43 -10.47
C ASP A 236 4.15 -20.65 -11.12
N ASP A 237 4.11 -20.75 -12.45
CA ASP A 237 4.76 -21.85 -13.17
C ASP A 237 6.28 -21.89 -12.94
N LEU A 238 6.93 -20.72 -12.94
CA LEU A 238 8.36 -20.60 -12.63
C LEU A 238 8.68 -21.06 -11.22
N LEU A 239 7.84 -20.70 -10.24
CA LEU A 239 7.97 -21.14 -8.86
C LEU A 239 7.87 -22.66 -8.75
N ARG A 240 6.84 -23.28 -9.34
CA ARG A 240 6.62 -24.73 -9.30
C ARG A 240 7.74 -25.49 -9.99
N GLN A 241 8.23 -25.00 -11.13
CA GLN A 241 9.38 -25.57 -11.79
C GLN A 241 10.61 -25.54 -10.87
N ARG A 242 10.88 -24.39 -10.21
CA ARG A 242 12.04 -24.24 -9.32
C ARG A 242 11.96 -25.15 -8.09
N ILE A 243 10.77 -25.28 -7.48
CA ILE A 243 10.51 -26.21 -6.39
C ILE A 243 10.88 -27.66 -6.78
N LYS A 244 10.49 -28.07 -7.98
CA LYS A 244 10.82 -29.41 -8.51
C LYS A 244 12.33 -29.59 -8.75
N GLU A 245 12.99 -28.61 -9.36
CA GLU A 245 14.44 -28.63 -9.59
C GLU A 245 15.25 -28.72 -8.30
N LEU A 246 14.74 -28.14 -7.21
CA LEU A 246 15.36 -28.18 -5.88
C LEU A 246 15.00 -29.41 -5.06
N ASN A 247 14.11 -30.29 -5.56
CA ASN A 247 13.58 -31.49 -4.88
C ASN A 247 12.96 -31.17 -3.52
N ILE A 248 12.15 -30.09 -3.45
CA ILE A 248 11.43 -29.65 -2.25
C ILE A 248 9.91 -29.64 -2.46
N GLU A 249 9.38 -30.49 -3.34
CA GLU A 249 7.94 -30.74 -3.46
C GLU A 249 7.37 -31.22 -2.13
N GLY A 250 6.26 -30.64 -1.74
CA GLY A 250 5.61 -30.94 -0.45
C GLY A 250 6.25 -30.25 0.78
N VAL A 251 7.39 -29.58 0.63
CA VAL A 251 8.01 -28.77 1.71
C VAL A 251 7.32 -27.42 1.86
N ILE A 252 6.91 -26.82 0.75
CA ILE A 252 6.27 -25.48 0.72
C ILE A 252 4.77 -25.63 0.55
N GLU A 253 3.99 -25.08 1.50
CA GLU A 253 2.54 -24.99 1.39
C GLU A 253 2.16 -23.84 0.44
N LEU A 254 1.39 -24.13 -0.60
CA LEU A 254 0.95 -23.21 -1.66
C LEU A 254 -0.59 -23.21 -1.75
N PRO A 255 -1.31 -22.55 -0.83
CA PRO A 255 -2.78 -22.54 -0.82
C PRO A 255 -3.41 -21.70 -1.94
N GLY A 256 -2.62 -20.99 -2.74
CA GLY A 256 -3.11 -20.02 -3.71
C GLY A 256 -3.51 -18.69 -3.06
N MET A 257 -4.41 -17.96 -3.71
CA MET A 257 -4.94 -16.69 -3.17
C MET A 257 -5.90 -16.92 -2.01
N LEU A 258 -5.73 -16.15 -0.94
CA LEU A 258 -6.67 -16.08 0.18
C LEU A 258 -7.47 -14.78 0.14
N THR A 259 -8.75 -14.85 0.43
CA THR A 259 -9.62 -13.67 0.58
C THR A 259 -9.30 -12.87 1.84
N ASP A 260 -8.87 -13.57 2.90
CA ASP A 260 -8.39 -12.97 4.14
C ASP A 260 -6.92 -13.35 4.39
N THR A 261 -6.02 -12.42 4.08
CA THR A 261 -4.58 -12.58 4.26
C THR A 261 -4.15 -12.58 5.73
N TYR A 262 -4.98 -12.06 6.64
CA TYR A 262 -4.69 -12.07 8.07
C TYR A 262 -4.48 -13.49 8.61
N THR A 263 -5.24 -14.46 8.11
CA THR A 263 -5.11 -15.87 8.49
C THR A 263 -3.73 -16.45 8.16
N ALA A 264 -3.11 -15.98 7.08
CA ALA A 264 -1.74 -16.34 6.71
C ALA A 264 -0.71 -15.69 7.65
N TYR A 265 -0.83 -14.38 7.89
CA TYR A 265 0.12 -13.67 8.76
C TYR A 265 0.13 -14.19 10.20
N LYS A 266 -0.98 -14.70 10.69
CA LYS A 266 -1.04 -15.39 12.00
C LYS A 266 -0.15 -16.64 12.07
N ARG A 267 0.11 -17.29 10.95
CA ARG A 267 0.91 -18.52 10.84
C ARG A 267 2.38 -18.24 10.55
N ILE A 268 2.70 -17.07 9.97
CA ILE A 268 4.04 -16.68 9.52
C ILE A 268 4.81 -16.02 10.67
N ASP A 269 5.99 -16.56 10.97
CA ASP A 269 6.90 -16.01 11.99
C ASP A 269 7.97 -15.10 11.36
N ILE A 270 8.49 -15.52 10.21
CA ILE A 270 9.49 -14.75 9.44
C ILE A 270 8.90 -14.43 8.07
N PHE A 271 8.83 -13.15 7.74
CA PHE A 271 8.38 -12.70 6.42
C PHE A 271 9.58 -12.56 5.49
N LEU A 272 9.70 -13.49 4.54
CA LEU A 272 10.79 -13.51 3.57
C LEU A 272 10.36 -12.84 2.27
N LEU A 273 11.13 -11.82 1.82
CA LEU A 273 10.90 -11.10 0.57
C LEU A 273 12.18 -10.99 -0.25
N THR A 274 12.19 -11.57 -1.46
CA THR A 274 13.35 -11.69 -2.34
C THR A 274 13.26 -10.83 -3.61
N SER A 275 12.50 -9.73 -3.56
CA SER A 275 12.16 -8.89 -4.70
C SER A 275 13.38 -8.16 -5.29
N ASP A 276 13.36 -7.93 -6.62
CA ASP A 276 14.31 -7.04 -7.30
C ASP A 276 13.97 -5.56 -7.09
N PHE A 277 12.69 -5.26 -6.86
CA PHE A 277 12.19 -3.90 -6.68
C PHE A 277 10.92 -3.88 -5.83
N GLU A 278 10.85 -2.94 -4.90
CA GLU A 278 9.65 -2.61 -4.10
C GLU A 278 9.52 -1.10 -3.93
N GLY A 279 8.28 -0.61 -3.92
CA GLY A 279 7.97 0.68 -3.31
C GLY A 279 7.89 0.54 -1.78
N LEU A 280 6.75 0.85 -1.19
CA LEU A 280 6.43 0.46 0.19
C LEU A 280 5.52 -0.77 0.14
N PRO A 281 6.02 -2.01 0.39
CA PRO A 281 5.21 -3.22 0.27
C PRO A 281 4.25 -3.32 1.47
N LEU A 282 2.95 -3.11 1.23
CA LEU A 282 1.91 -3.20 2.28
C LEU A 282 1.92 -4.57 2.96
N ALA A 283 2.13 -5.65 2.20
CA ALA A 283 2.23 -7.01 2.74
C ALA A 283 3.35 -7.17 3.80
N LEU A 284 4.47 -6.44 3.65
CA LEU A 284 5.52 -6.40 4.66
C LEU A 284 5.02 -5.70 5.93
N LEU A 285 4.36 -4.56 5.80
CA LEU A 285 3.82 -3.83 6.95
C LEU A 285 2.73 -4.64 7.67
N GLU A 286 1.84 -5.30 6.92
CA GLU A 286 0.82 -6.21 7.46
C GLU A 286 1.45 -7.36 8.25
N ALA A 287 2.49 -8.00 7.69
CA ALA A 287 3.24 -9.05 8.35
C ALA A 287 3.93 -8.54 9.63
N MET A 288 4.66 -7.42 9.55
CA MET A 288 5.33 -6.80 10.70
C MET A 288 4.33 -6.37 11.78
N SER A 289 3.16 -5.86 11.40
CA SER A 289 2.07 -5.54 12.35
C SER A 289 1.55 -6.77 13.08
N CYS A 290 1.58 -7.93 12.44
CA CYS A 290 1.33 -9.22 13.07
C CYS A 290 2.56 -9.78 13.84
N GLY A 291 3.65 -9.02 13.97
CA GLY A 291 4.87 -9.44 14.67
C GLY A 291 5.76 -10.39 13.87
N CYS A 292 5.60 -10.49 12.53
CA CYS A 292 6.57 -11.22 11.72
C CYS A 292 7.91 -10.48 11.70
N VAL A 293 9.00 -11.22 11.84
CA VAL A 293 10.35 -10.66 11.68
C VAL A 293 10.69 -10.59 10.19
N PRO A 294 11.07 -9.42 9.64
CA PRO A 294 11.36 -9.27 8.23
C PRO A 294 12.75 -9.81 7.87
N VAL A 295 12.84 -10.64 6.82
CA VAL A 295 14.08 -11.01 6.14
C VAL A 295 13.89 -10.64 4.67
N ILE A 296 14.51 -9.56 4.22
CA ILE A 296 14.07 -8.90 2.99
C ILE A 296 15.21 -8.33 2.16
N SER A 297 15.04 -8.33 0.84
CA SER A 297 15.94 -7.63 -0.07
C SER A 297 15.92 -6.11 0.18
N ASN A 298 17.10 -5.49 0.23
CA ASN A 298 17.27 -4.05 0.46
C ASN A 298 17.14 -3.28 -0.87
N VAL A 299 15.92 -3.17 -1.40
CA VAL A 299 15.64 -2.63 -2.73
C VAL A 299 14.60 -1.53 -2.72
N GLY A 300 14.64 -0.62 -3.68
CA GLY A 300 13.64 0.41 -3.89
C GLY A 300 13.33 1.22 -2.63
N GLY A 301 12.06 1.40 -2.30
CA GLY A 301 11.60 2.12 -1.12
C GLY A 301 11.96 1.46 0.21
N ILE A 302 12.26 0.15 0.21
CA ILE A 302 12.72 -0.56 1.43
C ILE A 302 14.07 -0.01 1.93
N LYS A 303 14.93 0.50 1.04
CA LYS A 303 16.21 1.13 1.41
C LYS A 303 16.02 2.31 2.38
N GLN A 304 14.91 3.00 2.26
CA GLN A 304 14.59 4.19 3.06
C GLN A 304 13.94 3.84 4.42
N LEU A 305 13.57 2.57 4.63
CA LEU A 305 12.99 2.13 5.89
C LEU A 305 14.10 1.83 6.88
N ASP A 306 14.26 2.65 7.90
CA ASP A 306 15.16 2.35 9.02
C ASP A 306 14.41 1.53 10.08
N PHE A 307 14.61 0.22 10.05
CA PHE A 307 14.01 -0.68 11.04
C PHE A 307 14.75 -0.69 12.39
N GLY A 308 15.83 0.11 12.55
CA GLY A 308 16.58 0.13 13.80
C GLY A 308 17.18 -1.24 14.18
N GLY A 309 17.58 -2.04 13.19
CA GLY A 309 18.14 -3.39 13.41
C GLY A 309 17.11 -4.49 13.67
N ILE A 310 15.85 -4.31 13.24
CA ILE A 310 14.84 -5.37 13.26
C ILE A 310 15.02 -6.22 12.00
N GLY A 311 15.08 -7.53 12.15
CA GLY A 311 15.18 -8.48 11.03
C GLY A 311 16.52 -8.41 10.29
N TYR A 312 16.49 -8.84 9.03
CA TYR A 312 17.68 -8.85 8.20
C TYR A 312 17.37 -8.26 6.81
N LYS A 313 18.09 -7.21 6.42
CA LYS A 313 18.10 -6.69 5.06
C LYS A 313 19.35 -7.14 4.33
N PHE A 314 19.20 -7.71 3.15
CA PHE A 314 20.32 -8.13 2.31
C PHE A 314 20.39 -7.31 1.01
N ASP A 315 21.60 -6.87 0.66
CA ASP A 315 21.88 -6.15 -0.59
C ASP A 315 22.13 -7.14 -1.72
N ASP A 316 22.92 -8.19 -1.46
CA ASP A 316 23.25 -9.26 -2.41
C ASP A 316 22.46 -10.52 -2.08
N PHE A 317 21.96 -11.17 -3.14
CA PHE A 317 21.22 -12.41 -2.98
C PHE A 317 22.17 -13.60 -2.81
N ASN A 318 22.28 -14.10 -1.59
CA ASN A 318 22.97 -15.34 -1.25
C ASN A 318 22.03 -16.24 -0.43
N PRO A 319 21.44 -17.30 -1.03
CA PRO A 319 20.44 -18.11 -0.34
C PRO A 319 20.99 -18.84 0.89
N SER A 320 22.26 -19.23 0.89
CA SER A 320 22.88 -19.90 2.05
C SER A 320 23.08 -18.95 3.23
N GLU A 321 23.55 -17.72 2.98
CA GLU A 321 23.70 -16.69 4.01
C GLU A 321 22.36 -16.27 4.60
N ILE A 322 21.35 -16.05 3.75
CA ILE A 322 20.00 -15.72 4.19
C ILE A 322 19.43 -16.86 5.05
N ALA A 323 19.66 -18.11 4.65
CA ALA A 323 19.24 -19.27 5.42
C ALA A 323 19.92 -19.33 6.81
N ASP A 324 21.22 -18.98 6.90
CA ASP A 324 21.94 -18.93 8.18
C ASP A 324 21.32 -17.89 9.14
N LYS A 325 20.97 -16.70 8.63
CA LYS A 325 20.27 -15.67 9.42
C LYS A 325 18.92 -16.14 9.92
N ILE A 326 18.17 -16.83 9.09
CA ILE A 326 16.85 -17.39 9.47
C ILE A 326 17.00 -18.49 10.54
N VAL A 327 17.94 -19.43 10.34
CA VAL A 327 18.17 -20.53 11.25
C VAL A 327 18.65 -20.02 12.62
N ALA A 328 19.40 -18.92 12.67
CA ALA A 328 19.87 -18.31 13.91
C ALA A 328 18.72 -17.96 14.87
N TYR A 329 17.53 -17.58 14.38
CA TYR A 329 16.37 -17.33 15.22
C TYR A 329 15.86 -18.59 15.95
N THR A 330 16.07 -19.80 15.40
CA THR A 330 15.73 -21.05 16.08
C THR A 330 16.71 -21.38 17.22
N GLN A 331 17.91 -20.81 17.17
CA GLN A 331 18.96 -21.00 18.18
C GLN A 331 18.90 -19.93 19.27
N ASN A 332 18.28 -18.76 18.98
CA ASN A 332 18.11 -17.67 19.92
C ASN A 332 16.64 -17.18 19.91
N PRO A 333 15.74 -17.89 20.58
CA PRO A 333 14.32 -17.54 20.65
C PRO A 333 14.07 -16.15 21.27
N ASP A 334 14.85 -15.75 22.27
CA ASP A 334 14.66 -14.45 22.92
C ASP A 334 14.89 -13.30 21.94
N GLN A 335 15.90 -13.41 21.08
CA GLN A 335 16.13 -12.42 20.01
C GLN A 335 14.96 -12.37 19.03
N TYR A 336 14.40 -13.50 18.63
CA TYR A 336 13.22 -13.56 17.77
C TYR A 336 12.04 -12.80 18.41
N PHE A 337 11.75 -13.05 19.68
CA PHE A 337 10.63 -12.41 20.37
C PHE A 337 10.83 -10.90 20.51
N ILE A 338 12.02 -10.45 20.89
CA ILE A 338 12.34 -9.03 20.95
C ILE A 338 12.13 -8.35 19.58
N GLU A 339 12.57 -8.98 18.51
CA GLU A 339 12.42 -8.40 17.18
C GLU A 339 10.99 -8.49 16.67
N SER A 340 10.23 -9.50 17.03
CA SER A 340 8.81 -9.63 16.75
C SER A 340 7.99 -8.47 17.34
N ASP A 341 8.23 -8.13 18.63
CA ASP A 341 7.57 -7.01 19.29
C ASP A 341 7.98 -5.69 18.65
N ARG A 342 9.28 -5.49 18.41
CA ARG A 342 9.81 -4.29 17.76
C ARG A 342 9.26 -4.12 16.34
N SER A 343 9.04 -5.22 15.59
CA SER A 343 8.40 -5.18 14.27
C SER A 343 7.01 -4.56 14.34
N ARG A 344 6.21 -5.02 15.30
CA ARG A 344 4.86 -4.50 15.52
C ARG A 344 4.88 -3.03 15.95
N ASP A 345 5.69 -2.69 16.96
CA ASP A 345 5.81 -1.32 17.49
C ASP A 345 6.23 -0.34 16.40
N PHE A 346 7.14 -0.75 15.52
CA PHE A 346 7.59 0.04 14.39
C PHE A 346 6.42 0.39 13.46
N VAL A 347 5.58 -0.59 13.11
CA VAL A 347 4.45 -0.35 12.21
C VAL A 347 3.38 0.51 12.89
N ILE A 348 3.04 0.24 14.14
CA ILE A 348 2.07 1.05 14.90
C ILE A 348 2.51 2.52 14.93
N LYS A 349 3.79 2.76 15.22
CA LYS A 349 4.34 4.11 15.37
C LYS A 349 4.42 4.88 14.04
N TYR A 350 4.81 4.22 12.96
CA TYR A 350 5.17 4.91 11.73
C TYR A 350 4.19 4.70 10.58
N TYR A 351 3.46 3.57 10.56
CA TYR A 351 2.66 3.10 9.41
C TYR A 351 1.24 2.67 9.79
N SER A 352 0.70 3.10 10.95
CA SER A 352 -0.70 2.83 11.26
C SER A 352 -1.62 3.67 10.38
N LEU A 353 -2.74 3.08 9.99
CA LEU A 353 -3.79 3.77 9.22
C LEU A 353 -4.36 4.96 10.02
N THR A 354 -4.49 4.82 11.34
CA THR A 354 -4.91 5.91 12.23
C THR A 354 -3.98 7.12 12.14
N LYS A 355 -2.66 6.90 12.11
CA LYS A 355 -1.68 7.99 11.91
C LYS A 355 -1.89 8.67 10.56
N GLN A 356 -1.98 7.91 9.48
CA GLN A 356 -2.20 8.44 8.13
C GLN A 356 -3.50 9.26 8.05
N VAL A 357 -4.58 8.76 8.66
CA VAL A 357 -5.88 9.46 8.74
C VAL A 357 -5.73 10.81 9.43
N ASN A 358 -5.07 10.84 10.59
CA ASN A 358 -4.87 12.07 11.34
C ASN A 358 -4.04 13.10 10.56
N GLU A 359 -2.94 12.67 9.93
CA GLU A 359 -2.10 13.54 9.08
C GLU A 359 -2.88 14.15 7.91
N ILE A 360 -3.78 13.38 7.28
CA ILE A 360 -4.65 13.90 6.20
C ILE A 360 -5.68 14.88 6.72
N ILE A 361 -6.30 14.60 7.87
CA ILE A 361 -7.27 15.51 8.49
C ILE A 361 -6.60 16.83 8.88
N ASP A 362 -5.40 16.75 9.43
CA ASP A 362 -4.61 17.94 9.81
C ASP A 362 -4.22 18.77 8.58
N LEU A 363 -3.82 18.13 7.48
CA LEU A 363 -3.58 18.82 6.20
C LEU A 363 -4.85 19.51 5.68
N TYR A 364 -6.01 18.87 5.75
CA TYR A 364 -7.27 19.51 5.35
C TYR A 364 -7.56 20.76 6.18
N ARG A 365 -7.36 20.69 7.49
CA ARG A 365 -7.56 21.83 8.41
C ARG A 365 -6.58 22.96 8.15
N GLU A 366 -5.30 22.62 7.90
CA GLU A 366 -4.25 23.60 7.60
C GLU A 366 -4.59 24.40 6.35
N LEU A 367 -5.00 23.73 5.27
CA LEU A 367 -5.33 24.38 4.01
C LEU A 367 -6.59 25.26 4.09
N MET A 368 -7.48 25.02 5.04
CA MET A 368 -8.72 25.80 5.21
C MET A 368 -8.53 27.07 6.06
N LYS A 369 -7.42 27.21 6.78
CA LYS A 369 -7.04 28.44 7.51
C LYS A 369 -6.66 29.54 6.52
#